data_49f4f64969a8808ff341ef437ac07c54
#
_entry.id   49f4f64969a8808ff341ef437ac07c54
#
_cell.length_a   1.000
_cell.length_b   1.000
_cell.length_c   1.000
_cell.angle_alpha   90.00
_cell.angle_beta   90.00
_cell.angle_gamma   90.00
#
_symmetry.space_group_name_H-M   'P 1'
#
loop_
_entity.id
_entity.type
_entity.pdbx_description
1 polymer ?
#
loop_
_entity_poly.entity_id
_entity_poly.type
_entity_poly.pdbx_seq_one_letter_code
_entity_poly.pdbx_strand_id
1 'polypeptide(L)'
;MLKGTRVGLRARHEDDIPVLRAELYNDVVNAARAEGGPWRPVTANDPQLAFDDPPANLASFSVVELEGGTLVGTANLWGIDTHNRNAHIGIGLLPAARGKGYGTDVVAALCYYGFAVRGLQRLQIETLADNEGMIRAAERNGFVREGVLRSSAWVLGEFMDEVVLGLLAGEWKGSGAA
;
A
#
# COMPACT_ATOMS: atom_id res chain seq x y z
N MET A 1 4.19 16.59 -1.72
CA MET A 1 3.27 15.56 -2.20
C MET A 1 3.88 14.87 -3.40
N LEU A 2 3.94 13.54 -3.39
CA LEU A 2 4.31 12.76 -4.56
C LEU A 2 3.10 12.72 -5.49
N LYS A 3 3.30 13.00 -6.77
CA LYS A 3 2.20 13.03 -7.75
C LYS A 3 2.32 11.85 -8.69
N GLY A 4 1.25 11.07 -8.80
CA GLY A 4 1.00 10.16 -9.91
C GLY A 4 0.27 10.88 -11.05
N THR A 5 -0.41 10.12 -11.90
CA THR A 5 -1.22 10.67 -13.01
C THR A 5 -2.57 11.21 -12.53
N ARG A 6 -3.20 10.52 -11.57
CA ARG A 6 -4.56 10.79 -11.08
C ARG A 6 -4.63 10.98 -9.58
N VAL A 7 -3.67 10.41 -8.85
CA VAL A 7 -3.60 10.50 -7.38
C VAL A 7 -2.31 11.15 -6.91
N GLY A 8 -2.38 11.72 -5.73
CA GLY A 8 -1.23 12.24 -4.99
C GLY A 8 -1.08 11.54 -3.64
N LEU A 9 0.17 11.33 -3.23
CA LEU A 9 0.51 10.80 -1.92
C LEU A 9 1.06 11.96 -1.07
N ARG A 10 0.37 12.26 0.03
CA ARG A 10 0.75 13.33 0.95
C ARG A 10 0.84 12.84 2.40
N ALA A 11 1.42 13.63 3.27
CA ALA A 11 1.32 13.39 4.70
C ALA A 11 -0.16 13.26 5.12
N ARG A 12 -0.41 12.39 6.10
CA ARG A 12 -1.74 12.22 6.68
C ARG A 12 -2.16 13.49 7.39
N HIS A 13 -3.40 13.90 7.23
CA HIS A 13 -4.01 14.99 7.98
C HIS A 13 -4.92 14.43 9.06
N GLU A 14 -5.20 15.22 10.09
CA GLU A 14 -6.09 14.84 11.17
C GLU A 14 -7.49 14.48 10.67
N ASP A 15 -7.99 15.21 9.68
CA ASP A 15 -9.29 14.98 9.04
C ASP A 15 -9.39 13.65 8.27
N ASP A 16 -8.27 13.03 7.90
CA ASP A 16 -8.25 11.73 7.23
C ASP A 16 -8.57 10.59 8.20
N ILE A 17 -8.23 10.77 9.50
CA ILE A 17 -8.29 9.72 10.52
C ILE A 17 -9.68 9.13 10.69
N PRO A 18 -10.76 9.92 10.85
CA PRO A 18 -12.10 9.38 11.04
C PRO A 18 -12.55 8.49 9.86
N VAL A 19 -12.23 8.90 8.64
CA VAL A 19 -12.61 8.20 7.42
C VAL A 19 -11.83 6.89 7.29
N LEU A 20 -10.50 6.93 7.39
CA LEU A 20 -9.66 5.74 7.30
C LEU A 20 -10.01 4.73 8.38
N ARG A 21 -10.26 5.21 9.62
CA ARG A 21 -10.67 4.35 10.74
C ARG A 21 -11.97 3.63 10.46
N ALA A 22 -12.98 4.35 9.98
CA ALA A 22 -14.32 3.79 9.76
C ALA A 22 -14.34 2.84 8.55
N GLU A 23 -13.74 3.23 7.44
CA GLU A 23 -13.95 2.55 6.16
C GLU A 23 -12.85 1.53 5.80
N LEU A 24 -11.68 1.56 6.49
CA LEU A 24 -10.61 0.58 6.27
C LEU A 24 -10.33 -0.24 7.53
N TYR A 25 -9.94 0.39 8.62
CA TYR A 25 -9.40 -0.32 9.79
C TYR A 25 -10.48 -0.95 10.68
N ASN A 26 -11.67 -0.35 10.76
CA ASN A 26 -12.81 -0.92 11.50
C ASN A 26 -13.81 -1.68 10.61
N ASP A 27 -13.59 -1.76 9.31
CA ASP A 27 -14.25 -2.74 8.45
C ASP A 27 -13.56 -4.10 8.63
N VAL A 28 -14.22 -4.99 9.36
CA VAL A 28 -13.68 -6.32 9.71
C VAL A 28 -13.30 -7.13 8.48
N VAL A 29 -14.12 -7.08 7.42
CA VAL A 29 -13.88 -7.84 6.19
C VAL A 29 -12.66 -7.28 5.46
N ASN A 30 -12.58 -5.96 5.35
CA ASN A 30 -11.43 -5.32 4.71
C ASN A 30 -10.15 -5.58 5.51
N ALA A 31 -10.17 -5.37 6.81
CA ALA A 31 -9.00 -5.54 7.66
C ALA A 31 -8.51 -7.00 7.69
N ALA A 32 -9.43 -7.98 7.78
CA ALA A 32 -9.06 -9.39 7.74
C ALA A 32 -8.39 -9.82 6.42
N ARG A 33 -8.62 -9.10 5.33
CA ARG A 33 -8.01 -9.36 4.01
C ARG A 33 -6.75 -8.55 3.72
N ALA A 34 -6.53 -7.47 4.47
CA ALA A 34 -5.44 -6.52 4.23
C ALA A 34 -4.32 -6.60 5.28
N GLU A 35 -4.65 -7.05 6.49
CA GLU A 35 -3.72 -7.05 7.62
C GLU A 35 -3.18 -8.46 7.88
N GLY A 36 -1.90 -8.56 8.18
CA GLY A 36 -1.25 -9.85 8.51
C GLY A 36 -1.51 -10.35 9.94
N GLY A 37 -2.50 -9.81 10.64
CA GLY A 37 -2.80 -10.15 12.04
C GLY A 37 -4.30 -10.22 12.34
N PRO A 38 -4.68 -10.69 13.55
CA PRO A 38 -6.09 -10.73 13.94
C PRO A 38 -6.65 -9.32 14.03
N TRP A 39 -7.84 -9.12 13.45
CA TRP A 39 -8.53 -7.85 13.57
C TRP A 39 -8.81 -7.49 15.04
N ARG A 40 -8.65 -6.24 15.35
CA ARG A 40 -9.05 -5.60 16.62
C ARG A 40 -9.67 -4.25 16.34
N PRO A 41 -10.59 -3.76 17.19
CA PRO A 41 -11.12 -2.40 17.06
C PRO A 41 -9.97 -1.37 17.13
N VAL A 42 -9.97 -0.47 16.15
CA VAL A 42 -8.98 0.61 16.03
C VAL A 42 -9.57 1.89 16.60
N THR A 43 -8.91 2.45 17.63
CA THR A 43 -9.29 3.73 18.24
C THR A 43 -8.72 4.92 17.47
N ALA A 44 -9.21 6.13 17.76
CA ALA A 44 -8.70 7.34 17.10
C ALA A 44 -7.20 7.61 17.36
N ASN A 45 -6.68 7.12 18.50
CA ASN A 45 -5.28 7.30 18.90
C ASN A 45 -4.41 6.09 18.58
N ASP A 46 -4.87 5.19 17.72
CA ASP A 46 -4.10 4.00 17.35
C ASP A 46 -2.86 4.42 16.54
N PRO A 47 -1.66 3.86 16.83
CA PRO A 47 -0.43 4.19 16.10
C PRO A 47 -0.51 3.98 14.58
N GLN A 48 -1.36 3.07 14.11
CA GLN A 48 -1.59 2.86 12.67
C GLN A 48 -2.21 4.09 11.98
N LEU A 49 -2.88 4.93 12.77
CA LEU A 49 -3.53 6.16 12.29
C LEU A 49 -2.69 7.41 12.57
N ALA A 50 -1.56 7.27 13.28
CA ALA A 50 -0.71 8.41 13.59
C ALA A 50 -0.27 9.16 12.33
N PHE A 51 -0.18 10.48 12.43
CA PHE A 51 0.23 11.38 11.36
C PHE A 51 1.54 12.09 11.65
N ASP A 52 2.04 11.95 12.87
CA ASP A 52 3.28 12.52 13.37
C ASP A 52 4.36 11.42 13.53
N ASP A 53 5.56 11.74 13.12
CA ASP A 53 6.82 11.02 13.31
C ASP A 53 6.74 9.47 13.20
N PRO A 54 6.51 8.91 12.00
CA PRO A 54 6.47 7.47 11.80
C PRO A 54 7.87 6.87 12.10
N PRO A 55 7.94 5.59 12.54
CA PRO A 55 9.22 4.92 12.75
C PRO A 55 10.06 4.89 11.46
N ALA A 56 11.38 4.89 11.59
CA ALA A 56 12.31 4.99 10.46
C ALA A 56 12.13 3.92 9.37
N ASN A 57 11.55 2.77 9.73
CA ASN A 57 11.27 1.66 8.83
C ASN A 57 9.87 1.71 8.18
N LEU A 58 9.16 2.84 8.32
CA LEU A 58 7.83 3.06 7.76
C LEU A 58 7.74 4.45 7.11
N ALA A 59 7.14 4.51 5.93
CA ALA A 59 6.72 5.75 5.29
C ALA A 59 5.26 5.64 4.91
N SER A 60 4.38 6.37 5.58
CA SER A 60 2.92 6.31 5.38
C SER A 60 2.40 7.58 4.73
N PHE A 61 1.41 7.42 3.86
CA PHE A 61 0.79 8.50 3.11
C PHE A 61 -0.73 8.35 3.10
N SER A 62 -1.43 9.47 3.10
CA SER A 62 -2.80 9.52 2.60
C SER A 62 -2.78 9.65 1.08
N VAL A 63 -3.66 8.91 0.42
CA VAL A 63 -3.85 8.95 -1.03
C VAL A 63 -5.04 9.84 -1.33
N VAL A 64 -4.84 10.84 -2.18
CA VAL A 64 -5.89 11.80 -2.56
C VAL A 64 -5.99 11.89 -4.08
N GLU A 65 -7.17 12.18 -4.60
CA GLU A 65 -7.34 12.57 -6.00
C GLU A 65 -6.59 13.88 -6.27
N LEU A 66 -5.89 13.98 -7.41
CA LEU A 66 -5.24 15.24 -7.80
C LEU A 66 -6.27 16.31 -8.14
N GLU A 67 -7.40 15.91 -8.70
CA GLU A 67 -8.54 16.79 -8.94
C GLU A 67 -9.47 16.77 -7.71
N GLY A 68 -9.59 17.92 -7.04
CA GLY A 68 -10.48 18.07 -5.88
C GLY A 68 -9.90 17.66 -4.52
N GLY A 69 -8.79 16.94 -4.46
CA GLY A 69 -8.11 16.58 -3.20
C GLY A 69 -8.85 15.57 -2.33
N THR A 70 -9.84 14.87 -2.87
CA THR A 70 -10.65 13.87 -2.15
C THR A 70 -9.78 12.74 -1.65
N LEU A 71 -9.91 12.37 -0.37
CA LEU A 71 -9.25 11.20 0.20
C LEU A 71 -9.79 9.92 -0.46
N VAL A 72 -8.90 9.07 -0.97
CA VAL A 72 -9.26 7.81 -1.63
C VAL A 72 -8.62 6.58 -0.99
N GLY A 73 -7.73 6.79 -0.01
CA GLY A 73 -7.13 5.68 0.71
C GLY A 73 -5.85 6.03 1.44
N THR A 74 -5.08 5.00 1.73
CA THR A 74 -3.77 5.06 2.36
C THR A 74 -2.76 4.23 1.57
N ALA A 75 -1.49 4.58 1.66
CA ALA A 75 -0.40 3.85 1.04
C ALA A 75 0.84 3.95 1.91
N ASN A 76 1.69 2.92 1.87
CA ASN A 76 2.92 2.94 2.65
C ASN A 76 4.05 2.13 1.98
N LEU A 77 5.28 2.45 2.38
CA LEU A 77 6.40 1.53 2.37
C LEU A 77 6.67 1.12 3.82
N TRP A 78 6.62 -0.16 4.10
CA TRP A 78 6.88 -0.71 5.42
C TRP A 78 8.03 -1.72 5.41
N GLY A 79 8.58 -2.01 6.59
CA GLY A 79 9.74 -2.89 6.69
C GLY A 79 10.95 -2.35 5.92
N ILE A 80 11.12 -1.02 5.87
CA ILE A 80 12.25 -0.41 5.17
C ILE A 80 13.54 -0.86 5.83
N ASP A 81 14.32 -1.66 5.12
CA ASP A 81 15.65 -2.11 5.51
C ASP A 81 16.69 -1.28 4.76
N THR A 82 17.39 -0.43 5.49
CA THR A 82 18.42 0.44 4.90
C THR A 82 19.73 -0.30 4.59
N HIS A 83 19.98 -1.45 5.23
CA HIS A 83 21.14 -2.28 4.97
C HIS A 83 20.97 -3.08 3.67
N ASN A 84 19.88 -3.82 3.54
CA ASN A 84 19.55 -4.60 2.35
C ASN A 84 18.87 -3.77 1.26
N ARG A 85 18.48 -2.53 1.56
CA ARG A 85 17.87 -1.57 0.64
C ARG A 85 16.57 -2.12 0.01
N ASN A 86 15.71 -2.68 0.84
CA ASN A 86 14.40 -3.19 0.41
C ASN A 86 13.26 -2.64 1.27
N ALA A 87 12.04 -2.75 0.78
CA ALA A 87 10.82 -2.45 1.50
C ALA A 87 9.62 -3.18 0.89
N HIS A 88 8.54 -3.24 1.65
CA HIS A 88 7.24 -3.75 1.20
C HIS A 88 6.29 -2.60 0.88
N ILE A 89 5.42 -2.80 -0.11
CA ILE A 89 4.35 -1.88 -0.47
C ILE A 89 3.04 -2.35 0.18
N GLY A 90 2.35 -1.43 0.86
CA GLY A 90 0.99 -1.59 1.34
C GLY A 90 0.07 -0.53 0.76
N ILE A 91 -1.15 -0.93 0.36
CA ILE A 91 -2.18 -0.03 -0.19
C ILE A 91 -3.54 -0.41 0.37
N GLY A 92 -4.26 0.56 0.90
CA GLY A 92 -5.67 0.44 1.28
C GLY A 92 -6.51 1.50 0.57
N LEU A 93 -7.33 1.10 -0.41
CA LEU A 93 -8.28 2.02 -1.05
C LEU A 93 -9.63 1.97 -0.37
N LEU A 94 -10.22 3.15 -0.12
CA LEU A 94 -11.59 3.28 0.35
C LEU A 94 -12.55 2.54 -0.59
N PRO A 95 -13.64 1.95 -0.10
CA PRO A 95 -14.57 1.17 -0.93
C PRO A 95 -15.03 1.92 -2.19
N ALA A 96 -15.39 3.20 -2.04
CA ALA A 96 -15.84 4.05 -3.14
C ALA A 96 -14.74 4.38 -4.18
N ALA A 97 -13.47 4.14 -3.86
CA ALA A 97 -12.32 4.42 -4.74
C ALA A 97 -11.83 3.18 -5.49
N ARG A 98 -12.33 1.99 -5.15
CA ARG A 98 -11.92 0.72 -5.78
C ARG A 98 -12.42 0.63 -7.23
N GLY A 99 -11.74 -0.17 -8.04
CA GLY A 99 -12.13 -0.40 -9.43
C GLY A 99 -11.86 0.76 -10.39
N LYS A 100 -11.38 1.91 -9.90
CA LYS A 100 -11.15 3.13 -10.71
C LYS A 100 -9.72 3.25 -11.26
N GLY A 101 -8.86 2.25 -11.04
CA GLY A 101 -7.48 2.26 -11.51
C GLY A 101 -6.48 3.01 -10.62
N TYR A 102 -6.90 3.56 -9.49
CA TYR A 102 -6.02 4.30 -8.57
C TYR A 102 -4.89 3.43 -8.00
N GLY A 103 -5.14 2.14 -7.74
CA GLY A 103 -4.10 1.23 -7.24
C GLY A 103 -2.86 1.16 -8.12
N THR A 104 -3.04 1.15 -9.44
CA THR A 104 -1.90 1.15 -10.39
C THR A 104 -1.09 2.44 -10.28
N ASP A 105 -1.75 3.58 -10.15
CA ASP A 105 -1.10 4.88 -10.03
C ASP A 105 -0.40 5.07 -8.67
N VAL A 106 -1.00 4.54 -7.60
CA VAL A 106 -0.38 4.50 -6.25
C VAL A 106 0.89 3.65 -6.26
N VAL A 107 0.87 2.44 -6.87
CA VAL A 107 2.07 1.60 -7.00
C VAL A 107 3.16 2.36 -7.75
N ALA A 108 2.84 3.04 -8.86
CA ALA A 108 3.80 3.83 -9.62
C ALA A 108 4.46 4.93 -8.75
N ALA A 109 3.66 5.66 -7.98
CA ALA A 109 4.17 6.72 -7.10
C ALA A 109 5.05 6.15 -5.96
N LEU A 110 4.68 4.99 -5.39
CA LEU A 110 5.49 4.32 -4.37
C LEU A 110 6.80 3.74 -4.95
N CYS A 111 6.79 3.26 -6.20
CA CYS A 111 8.01 2.84 -6.90
C CYS A 111 8.95 4.04 -7.08
N TYR A 112 8.44 5.18 -7.53
CA TYR A 112 9.24 6.41 -7.63
C TYR A 112 9.84 6.81 -6.27
N TYR A 113 9.02 6.80 -5.22
CA TYR A 113 9.48 7.12 -3.87
C TYR A 113 10.55 6.12 -3.39
N GLY A 114 10.31 4.83 -3.55
CA GLY A 114 11.26 3.79 -3.10
C GLY A 114 12.58 3.82 -3.85
N PHE A 115 12.54 3.86 -5.16
CA PHE A 115 13.76 3.77 -5.98
C PHE A 115 14.48 5.11 -6.13
N ALA A 116 13.76 6.16 -6.54
CA ALA A 116 14.39 7.44 -6.85
C ALA A 116 14.65 8.31 -5.61
N VAL A 117 13.73 8.31 -4.62
CA VAL A 117 13.85 9.17 -3.43
C VAL A 117 14.61 8.46 -2.31
N ARG A 118 14.29 7.19 -2.02
CA ARG A 118 14.88 6.44 -0.90
C ARG A 118 16.10 5.60 -1.33
N GLY A 119 16.38 5.46 -2.63
CA GLY A 119 17.51 4.70 -3.16
C GLY A 119 17.44 3.20 -2.85
N LEU A 120 16.23 2.65 -2.71
CA LEU A 120 16.05 1.22 -2.48
C LEU A 120 16.48 0.41 -3.70
N GLN A 121 16.84 -0.86 -3.49
CA GLN A 121 17.21 -1.80 -4.53
C GLN A 121 16.07 -2.72 -4.93
N ARG A 122 15.13 -2.97 -3.99
CA ARG A 122 14.03 -3.90 -4.18
C ARG A 122 12.75 -3.38 -3.50
N LEU A 123 11.63 -3.55 -4.19
CA LEU A 123 10.30 -3.41 -3.61
C LEU A 123 9.54 -4.73 -3.74
N GLN A 124 8.76 -5.06 -2.72
CA GLN A 124 8.00 -6.30 -2.62
C GLN A 124 6.53 -6.01 -2.32
N ILE A 125 5.66 -6.85 -2.86
CA ILE A 125 4.24 -6.88 -2.58
C ILE A 125 3.87 -8.31 -2.20
N GLU A 126 3.19 -8.47 -1.07
CA GLU A 126 2.54 -9.70 -0.68
C GLU A 126 1.03 -9.44 -0.63
N THR A 127 0.26 -10.30 -1.24
CA THR A 127 -1.20 -10.11 -1.31
C THR A 127 -1.90 -11.46 -1.48
N LEU A 128 -3.15 -11.54 -1.03
CA LEU A 128 -3.96 -12.73 -1.23
C LEU A 128 -4.03 -13.11 -2.72
N ALA A 129 -3.97 -14.40 -3.01
CA ALA A 129 -3.93 -14.91 -4.37
C ALA A 129 -5.18 -14.57 -5.20
N ASP A 130 -6.30 -14.29 -4.55
CA ASP A 130 -7.55 -13.84 -5.17
C ASP A 130 -7.68 -12.31 -5.28
N ASN A 131 -6.69 -11.55 -4.78
CA ASN A 131 -6.67 -10.08 -4.92
C ASN A 131 -6.15 -9.67 -6.30
N GLU A 132 -6.93 -10.01 -7.34
CA GLU A 132 -6.56 -9.70 -8.72
C GLU A 132 -6.33 -8.20 -8.97
N GLY A 133 -7.00 -7.33 -8.21
CA GLY A 133 -6.83 -5.88 -8.32
C GLY A 133 -5.40 -5.44 -8.00
N MET A 134 -4.86 -5.92 -6.88
CA MET A 134 -3.48 -5.62 -6.46
C MET A 134 -2.46 -6.30 -7.37
N ILE A 135 -2.69 -7.56 -7.72
CA ILE A 135 -1.80 -8.32 -8.62
C ILE A 135 -1.67 -7.60 -9.95
N ARG A 136 -2.80 -7.22 -10.60
CA ARG A 136 -2.77 -6.46 -11.86
C ARG A 136 -2.12 -5.08 -11.71
N ALA A 137 -2.32 -4.39 -10.60
CA ALA A 137 -1.68 -3.09 -10.35
C ALA A 137 -0.16 -3.23 -10.25
N ALA A 138 0.33 -4.26 -9.58
CA ALA A 138 1.74 -4.59 -9.46
C ALA A 138 2.35 -4.95 -10.83
N GLU A 139 1.75 -5.91 -11.56
CA GLU A 139 2.25 -6.38 -12.85
C GLU A 139 2.34 -5.25 -13.90
N ARG A 140 1.37 -4.31 -13.91
CA ARG A 140 1.40 -3.12 -14.77
C ARG A 140 2.56 -2.18 -14.46
N ASN A 141 3.08 -2.23 -13.24
CA ASN A 141 4.25 -1.46 -12.82
C ASN A 141 5.57 -2.24 -12.94
N GLY A 142 5.54 -3.44 -13.54
CA GLY A 142 6.72 -4.24 -13.82
C GLY A 142 7.09 -5.24 -12.73
N PHE A 143 6.27 -5.41 -11.68
CA PHE A 143 6.49 -6.45 -10.70
C PHE A 143 6.36 -7.83 -11.34
N VAL A 144 7.22 -8.75 -10.93
CA VAL A 144 7.24 -10.15 -11.35
C VAL A 144 6.75 -11.01 -10.19
N ARG A 145 5.92 -12.00 -10.47
CA ARG A 145 5.56 -13.02 -9.47
C ARG A 145 6.78 -13.89 -9.17
N GLU A 146 7.15 -13.97 -7.90
CA GLU A 146 8.31 -14.74 -7.45
C GLU A 146 7.91 -16.03 -6.72
N GLY A 147 6.68 -16.11 -6.21
CA GLY A 147 6.21 -17.29 -5.53
C GLY A 147 4.78 -17.21 -5.03
N VAL A 148 4.34 -18.34 -4.48
CA VAL A 148 3.06 -18.47 -3.77
C VAL A 148 3.34 -19.09 -2.40
N LEU A 149 2.88 -18.42 -1.36
CA LEU A 149 2.88 -18.91 0.00
C LEU A 149 1.56 -19.65 0.24
N ARG A 150 1.61 -20.98 0.25
CA ARG A 150 0.39 -21.78 0.40
C ARG A 150 -0.14 -21.70 1.83
N SER A 151 -1.45 -21.46 1.97
CA SER A 151 -2.16 -21.44 3.26
C SER A 151 -1.47 -20.54 4.30
N SER A 152 -0.97 -19.36 3.86
CA SER A 152 -0.19 -18.44 4.70
C SER A 152 -1.04 -17.41 5.43
N ALA A 153 -2.21 -17.07 4.89
CA ALA A 153 -3.10 -16.08 5.47
C ALA A 153 -4.37 -16.70 6.04
N TRP A 154 -4.68 -16.38 7.31
CA TRP A 154 -5.95 -16.74 7.94
C TRP A 154 -6.97 -15.62 7.72
N VAL A 155 -8.00 -15.89 6.94
CA VAL A 155 -9.02 -14.90 6.55
C VAL A 155 -10.41 -15.44 6.86
N LEU A 156 -11.07 -14.86 7.87
CA LEU A 156 -12.48 -15.09 8.21
C LEU A 156 -12.91 -16.59 8.26
N GLY A 157 -12.04 -17.44 8.79
CA GLY A 157 -12.39 -18.85 9.00
C GLY A 157 -11.73 -19.84 8.03
N GLU A 158 -10.91 -19.37 7.09
CA GLU A 158 -10.18 -20.23 6.15
C GLU A 158 -8.74 -19.75 5.91
N PHE A 159 -7.88 -20.71 5.53
CA PHE A 159 -6.53 -20.38 5.09
C PHE A 159 -6.52 -20.08 3.59
N MET A 160 -5.92 -18.97 3.24
CA MET A 160 -5.75 -18.53 1.85
C MET A 160 -4.28 -18.51 1.45
N ASP A 161 -4.03 -18.67 0.17
CA ASP A 161 -2.69 -18.50 -0.39
C ASP A 161 -2.37 -17.03 -0.59
N GLU A 162 -1.09 -16.66 -0.50
CA GLU A 162 -0.58 -15.34 -0.85
C GLU A 162 0.38 -15.44 -2.05
N VAL A 163 0.37 -14.41 -2.88
CA VAL A 163 1.31 -14.23 -3.98
C VAL A 163 2.36 -13.22 -3.57
N VAL A 164 3.63 -13.56 -3.80
CA VAL A 164 4.77 -12.67 -3.61
C VAL A 164 5.18 -12.12 -4.98
N LEU A 165 5.22 -10.79 -5.09
CA LEU A 165 5.68 -10.09 -6.29
C LEU A 165 6.85 -9.17 -5.93
N GLY A 166 7.88 -9.14 -6.75
CA GLY A 166 9.07 -8.31 -6.57
C GLY A 166 9.36 -7.43 -7.78
N LEU A 167 9.99 -6.29 -7.52
CA LEU A 167 10.53 -5.40 -8.55
C LEU A 167 11.90 -4.91 -8.10
N LEU A 168 12.89 -5.02 -8.97
CA LEU A 168 14.25 -4.53 -8.73
C LEU A 168 14.45 -3.14 -9.35
N ALA A 169 15.30 -2.33 -8.73
CA ALA A 169 15.60 -0.97 -9.22
C ALA A 169 16.09 -0.96 -10.69
N GLY A 170 16.85 -1.98 -11.09
CA GLY A 170 17.34 -2.12 -12.47
C GLY A 170 16.27 -2.51 -13.50
N GLU A 171 15.13 -3.02 -13.05
CA GLU A 171 13.98 -3.39 -13.88
C GLU A 171 12.95 -2.27 -13.99
N TRP A 172 12.99 -1.33 -13.04
CA TRP A 172 12.07 -0.20 -13.01
C TRP A 172 12.33 0.77 -14.16
N LYS A 173 11.35 0.93 -15.03
CA LYS A 173 11.47 1.77 -16.24
C LYS A 173 11.28 3.26 -16.00
N GLY A 174 11.14 3.69 -14.74
CA GLY A 174 10.73 5.04 -14.41
C GLY A 174 9.23 5.25 -14.71
N SER A 175 8.49 5.79 -13.77
CA SER A 175 7.20 6.39 -14.11
C SER A 175 7.48 7.85 -14.46
N GLY A 176 6.80 8.41 -15.45
CA GLY A 176 6.85 9.83 -15.76
C GLY A 176 6.19 10.71 -14.67
N ALA A 177 6.26 10.27 -13.41
CA ALA A 177 5.83 11.00 -12.22
C ALA A 177 7.00 11.90 -11.79
N ALA A 178 6.94 13.14 -12.16
CA ALA A 178 7.78 14.23 -11.66
C ALA A 178 6.89 15.31 -11.07
#